data_b1d961f5f76d28ed855d8aa7b86128eb
#
_entry.id   b1d961f5f76d28ed855d8aa7b86128eb
#
_cell.length_a   1.000
_cell.length_b   1.000
_cell.length_c   1.000
_cell.angle_alpha   90.00
_cell.angle_beta   90.00
_cell.angle_gamma   90.00
#
_symmetry.space_group_name_H-M   'P 1'
#
loop_
_entity.id
_entity.type
_entity.pdbx_description
1 polymer ?
#
loop_
_entity_poly.entity_id
_entity_poly.type
_entity_poly.pdbx_seq_one_letter_code
_entity_poly.pdbx_strand_id
1 'polypeptide(L)'
;VGRKLFSRGVWAPGLNIRAARTTLDEERADPAYEKRLTAARVRREKKQDAYVEDFRGAVLAFLDFDPRFDALAQRLADAVTTHATPVGSGTVARTERIPIDERAESAVIAWMRHQTTAYDGMVIPRIKGERRRVRRMLAERSKLLLSRYRRGEAPQEGRCPLVSALSG
;
A
#
# COMPACT_ATOMS: atom_id res chain seq x y z
N VAL A 1 5.84 27.07 -6.76
CA VAL A 1 4.57 26.75 -6.05
C VAL A 1 3.71 25.99 -7.05
N GLY A 2 3.57 24.66 -6.88
CA GLY A 2 2.75 23.84 -7.76
C GLY A 2 1.28 24.22 -7.64
N ARG A 3 0.58 24.40 -8.76
CA ARG A 3 -0.87 24.61 -8.81
C ARG A 3 -1.59 23.35 -8.33
N LYS A 4 -1.94 23.29 -7.06
CA LYS A 4 -2.91 22.31 -6.57
C LYS A 4 -4.32 22.82 -6.88
N LEU A 5 -5.07 22.09 -7.70
CA LEU A 5 -6.48 22.35 -7.94
C LEU A 5 -7.28 21.77 -6.76
N PHE A 6 -8.00 22.63 -6.07
CA PHE A 6 -8.92 22.23 -5.00
C PHE A 6 -10.35 22.38 -5.54
N SER A 7 -11.16 21.32 -5.45
CA SER A 7 -12.58 21.39 -5.70
C SER A 7 -13.24 22.25 -4.61
N ARG A 8 -13.98 23.29 -5.02
CA ARG A 8 -14.75 24.15 -4.11
C ARG A 8 -16.24 23.79 -4.06
N GLY A 9 -16.60 22.67 -4.68
CA GLY A 9 -17.99 22.19 -4.74
C GLY A 9 -18.44 21.85 -6.14
N VAL A 10 -19.69 21.46 -6.24
CA VAL A 10 -20.40 21.19 -7.50
C VAL A 10 -21.40 22.32 -7.74
N TRP A 11 -21.38 22.90 -8.93
CA TRP A 11 -22.28 23.96 -9.33
C TRP A 11 -23.34 23.41 -10.29
N ALA A 12 -24.61 23.68 -10.02
CA ALA A 12 -25.72 23.23 -10.84
C ALA A 12 -26.85 24.30 -10.78
N PRO A 13 -27.81 24.30 -11.73
CA PRO A 13 -29.00 25.11 -11.63
C PRO A 13 -29.73 24.92 -10.30
N GLY A 14 -30.24 26.00 -9.69
CA GLY A 14 -30.86 25.96 -8.36
C GLY A 14 -32.00 24.97 -8.23
N LEU A 15 -32.77 24.76 -9.32
CA LEU A 15 -33.84 23.76 -9.37
C LEU A 15 -33.31 22.34 -9.16
N ASN A 16 -32.20 21.99 -9.83
CA ASN A 16 -31.58 20.68 -9.72
C ASN A 16 -31.01 20.43 -8.31
N ILE A 17 -30.46 21.47 -7.69
CA ILE A 17 -29.98 21.40 -6.30
C ILE A 17 -31.14 21.15 -5.34
N ARG A 18 -32.27 21.86 -5.50
CA ARG A 18 -33.44 21.63 -4.66
C ARG A 18 -34.02 20.23 -4.84
N ALA A 19 -34.22 19.82 -6.10
CA ALA A 19 -34.70 18.47 -6.40
C ALA A 19 -33.81 17.38 -5.78
N ALA A 20 -32.49 17.49 -5.95
CA ALA A 20 -31.54 16.52 -5.34
C ALA A 20 -31.59 16.50 -3.81
N ARG A 21 -31.80 17.68 -3.17
CA ARG A 21 -31.97 17.74 -1.70
C ARG A 21 -33.26 17.05 -1.26
N THR A 22 -34.38 17.34 -1.92
CA THR A 22 -35.67 16.71 -1.62
C THR A 22 -35.56 15.18 -1.72
N THR A 23 -35.02 14.67 -2.84
CA THR A 23 -34.79 13.22 -3.01
C THR A 23 -33.91 12.63 -1.90
N LEU A 24 -32.84 13.33 -1.51
CA LEU A 24 -31.95 12.88 -0.45
C LEU A 24 -32.65 12.87 0.93
N ASP A 25 -33.50 13.86 1.19
CA ASP A 25 -34.25 13.93 2.45
C ASP A 25 -35.32 12.83 2.52
N GLU A 26 -36.01 12.54 1.39
CA GLU A 26 -36.92 11.41 1.25
C GLU A 26 -36.21 10.06 1.46
N GLU A 27 -35.03 9.86 0.82
CA GLU A 27 -34.21 8.67 1.02
C GLU A 27 -33.78 8.47 2.47
N ARG A 28 -33.42 9.56 3.17
CA ARG A 28 -33.01 9.52 4.58
C ARG A 28 -34.17 9.30 5.54
N ALA A 29 -35.38 9.71 5.16
CA ALA A 29 -36.58 9.46 5.93
C ALA A 29 -37.06 8.00 5.87
N ASP A 30 -36.57 7.21 4.87
CA ASP A 30 -36.89 5.79 4.77
C ASP A 30 -36.30 5.02 5.97
N PRO A 31 -37.12 4.31 6.77
CA PRO A 31 -36.63 3.51 7.90
C PRO A 31 -35.59 2.46 7.52
N ALA A 32 -35.57 2.03 6.25
CA ALA A 32 -34.58 1.09 5.74
C ALA A 32 -33.23 1.76 5.37
N TYR A 33 -33.14 3.08 5.35
CA TYR A 33 -31.94 3.81 4.90
C TYR A 33 -30.72 3.49 5.75
N GLU A 34 -30.84 3.61 7.07
CA GLU A 34 -29.77 3.30 8.03
C GLU A 34 -29.33 1.84 7.95
N LYS A 35 -30.27 0.92 7.78
CA LYS A 35 -30.00 -0.50 7.63
C LYS A 35 -29.21 -0.78 6.35
N ARG A 36 -29.57 -0.10 5.23
CA ARG A 36 -28.82 -0.20 3.96
C ARG A 36 -27.41 0.36 4.09
N LEU A 37 -27.23 1.51 4.76
CA LEU A 37 -25.90 2.10 5.01
C LEU A 37 -25.01 1.18 5.82
N THR A 38 -25.54 0.63 6.92
CA THR A 38 -24.81 -0.28 7.78
C THR A 38 -24.42 -1.55 7.03
N ALA A 39 -25.34 -2.15 6.28
CA ALA A 39 -25.04 -3.32 5.45
C ALA A 39 -23.99 -3.02 4.38
N ALA A 40 -24.04 -1.83 3.76
CA ALA A 40 -23.04 -1.40 2.79
C ALA A 40 -21.65 -1.17 3.43
N ARG A 41 -21.61 -0.64 4.65
CA ARG A 41 -20.38 -0.49 5.44
C ARG A 41 -19.76 -1.85 5.76
N VAL A 42 -20.53 -2.77 6.33
CA VAL A 42 -20.06 -4.12 6.66
C VAL A 42 -19.54 -4.87 5.43
N ARG A 43 -20.24 -4.73 4.28
CA ARG A 43 -19.74 -5.34 3.03
C ARG A 43 -18.40 -4.75 2.58
N ARG A 44 -18.21 -3.43 2.74
CA ARG A 44 -16.92 -2.77 2.39
C ARG A 44 -15.81 -3.21 3.32
N GLU A 45 -16.08 -3.31 4.62
CA GLU A 45 -15.14 -3.81 5.63
C GLU A 45 -14.70 -5.24 5.30
N LYS A 46 -15.67 -6.16 5.10
CA LYS A 46 -15.37 -7.54 4.70
C LYS A 46 -14.54 -7.63 3.40
N LYS A 47 -14.88 -6.81 2.39
CA LYS A 47 -14.09 -6.77 1.15
C LYS A 47 -12.68 -6.25 1.38
N GLN A 48 -12.52 -5.29 2.28
CA GLN A 48 -11.21 -4.75 2.65
C GLN A 48 -10.37 -5.80 3.39
N ASP A 49 -10.96 -6.49 4.36
CA ASP A 49 -10.27 -7.52 5.16
C ASP A 49 -9.81 -8.68 4.27
N ALA A 50 -10.70 -9.20 3.42
CA ALA A 50 -10.34 -10.24 2.44
C ALA A 50 -9.19 -9.78 1.52
N TYR A 51 -9.25 -8.54 1.05
CA TYR A 51 -8.19 -7.98 0.22
C TYR A 51 -6.85 -7.87 0.97
N VAL A 52 -6.86 -7.50 2.25
CA VAL A 52 -5.64 -7.42 3.08
C VAL A 52 -5.00 -8.79 3.23
N GLU A 53 -5.80 -9.83 3.48
CA GLU A 53 -5.33 -11.21 3.56
C GLU A 53 -4.75 -11.71 2.22
N ASP A 54 -5.45 -11.50 1.12
CA ASP A 54 -4.97 -11.87 -0.23
C ASP A 54 -3.66 -11.17 -0.55
N PHE A 55 -3.56 -9.88 -0.21
CA PHE A 55 -2.35 -9.10 -0.44
C PHE A 55 -1.18 -9.58 0.42
N ARG A 56 -1.43 -9.89 1.69
CA ARG A 56 -0.45 -10.47 2.60
C ARG A 56 0.06 -11.82 2.08
N GLY A 57 -0.84 -12.67 1.61
CA GLY A 57 -0.51 -13.94 0.98
C GLY A 57 0.38 -13.76 -0.26
N ALA A 58 0.06 -12.80 -1.11
CA ALA A 58 0.87 -12.47 -2.29
C ALA A 58 2.26 -11.93 -1.91
N VAL A 59 2.37 -11.16 -0.82
CA VAL A 59 3.67 -10.70 -0.29
C VAL A 59 4.50 -11.90 0.18
N LEU A 60 3.93 -12.83 0.95
CA LEU A 60 4.63 -14.04 1.39
C LEU A 60 5.10 -14.90 0.21
N ALA A 61 4.24 -15.10 -0.79
CA ALA A 61 4.59 -15.81 -2.01
C ALA A 61 5.74 -15.13 -2.77
N PHE A 62 5.75 -13.81 -2.85
CA PHE A 62 6.85 -13.06 -3.46
C PHE A 62 8.15 -13.17 -2.65
N LEU A 63 8.10 -13.16 -1.33
CA LEU A 63 9.27 -13.28 -0.47
C LEU A 63 9.97 -14.63 -0.68
N ASP A 64 9.22 -15.74 -0.69
CA ASP A 64 9.71 -17.10 -0.95
C ASP A 64 11.00 -17.42 -0.20
N PHE A 65 11.03 -17.10 1.10
CA PHE A 65 12.19 -17.30 1.94
C PHE A 65 12.36 -18.78 2.30
N ASP A 66 13.61 -19.19 2.49
CA ASP A 66 13.90 -20.51 3.06
C ASP A 66 13.15 -20.69 4.41
N PRO A 67 12.61 -21.88 4.71
CA PRO A 67 11.82 -22.12 5.93
C PRO A 67 12.50 -21.68 7.25
N ARG A 68 13.81 -21.65 7.30
CA ARG A 68 14.57 -21.14 8.46
C ARG A 68 14.26 -19.67 8.76
N PHE A 69 13.76 -18.92 7.79
CA PHE A 69 13.45 -17.49 7.90
C PHE A 69 11.95 -17.21 7.86
N ASP A 70 11.09 -18.21 8.07
CA ASP A 70 9.64 -18.03 8.01
C ASP A 70 9.16 -16.94 8.97
N ALA A 71 9.61 -16.93 10.22
CA ALA A 71 9.27 -15.89 11.18
C ALA A 71 9.65 -14.46 10.71
N LEU A 72 10.77 -14.33 9.99
CA LEU A 72 11.17 -13.05 9.40
C LEU A 72 10.29 -12.67 8.21
N ALA A 73 9.93 -13.65 7.37
CA ALA A 73 9.03 -13.45 6.24
C ALA A 73 7.65 -12.97 6.70
N GLN A 74 7.09 -13.59 7.75
CA GLN A 74 5.81 -13.20 8.35
C GLN A 74 5.86 -11.75 8.85
N ARG A 75 6.88 -11.38 9.63
CA ARG A 75 7.06 -10.01 10.13
C ARG A 75 7.20 -8.99 9.00
N LEU A 76 7.95 -9.32 7.95
CA LEU A 76 8.09 -8.45 6.79
C LEU A 76 6.78 -8.32 6.03
N ALA A 77 6.04 -9.40 5.84
CA ALA A 77 4.74 -9.38 5.19
C ALA A 77 3.74 -8.50 5.95
N ASP A 78 3.71 -8.60 7.28
CA ASP A 78 2.85 -7.77 8.13
C ASP A 78 3.22 -6.29 8.03
N ALA A 79 4.51 -5.96 8.10
CA ALA A 79 4.98 -4.58 7.98
C ALA A 79 4.67 -3.96 6.61
N VAL A 80 4.90 -4.72 5.52
CA VAL A 80 4.60 -4.28 4.15
C VAL A 80 3.08 -4.11 3.96
N THR A 81 2.29 -5.06 4.42
CA THR A 81 0.82 -5.03 4.31
C THR A 81 0.25 -3.83 5.06
N THR A 82 0.65 -3.62 6.31
CA THR A 82 0.24 -2.47 7.12
C THR A 82 0.58 -1.14 6.44
N HIS A 83 1.75 -1.04 5.82
CA HIS A 83 2.19 0.17 5.12
C HIS A 83 1.44 0.39 3.78
N ALA A 84 1.14 -0.69 3.05
CA ALA A 84 0.61 -0.62 1.69
C ALA A 84 -0.93 -0.58 1.60
N THR A 85 -1.66 -1.01 2.63
CA THR A 85 -3.12 -1.19 2.59
C THR A 85 -3.97 -0.23 3.43
N PRO A 86 -3.48 0.94 3.93
CA PRO A 86 -4.31 1.82 4.73
C PRO A 86 -5.53 2.32 3.96
N VAL A 87 -6.67 2.43 4.65
CA VAL A 87 -7.94 2.89 4.06
C VAL A 87 -7.79 4.33 3.58
N GLY A 88 -8.23 4.61 2.36
CA GLY A 88 -8.23 5.97 1.78
C GLY A 88 -6.91 6.39 1.11
N SER A 89 -5.85 5.61 1.19
CA SER A 89 -4.61 5.93 0.49
C SER A 89 -4.65 5.49 -0.98
N GLY A 90 -4.13 6.30 -1.89
CA GLY A 90 -3.92 5.96 -3.30
C GLY A 90 -2.68 5.11 -3.53
N THR A 91 -2.46 4.09 -2.70
CA THR A 91 -1.28 3.23 -2.77
C THR A 91 -1.34 2.24 -3.94
N VAL A 92 -0.17 1.79 -4.39
CA VAL A 92 -0.02 0.77 -5.46
C VAL A 92 -0.82 -0.50 -5.14
N ALA A 93 -0.93 -0.87 -3.87
CA ALA A 93 -1.69 -2.02 -3.41
C ALA A 93 -3.17 -2.01 -3.82
N ARG A 94 -3.79 -0.84 -4.06
CA ARG A 94 -5.22 -0.71 -4.39
C ARG A 94 -5.56 -0.64 -5.86
N THR A 95 -4.58 -0.61 -6.73
CA THR A 95 -4.79 -0.54 -8.18
C THR A 95 -5.27 -1.89 -8.70
N GLU A 96 -6.53 -2.02 -9.07
CA GLU A 96 -7.08 -3.26 -9.66
C GLU A 96 -6.57 -3.55 -11.08
N ARG A 97 -5.91 -2.57 -11.73
CA ARG A 97 -5.33 -2.71 -13.08
C ARG A 97 -4.04 -3.52 -13.13
N ILE A 98 -3.39 -3.70 -11.99
CA ILE A 98 -2.12 -4.44 -11.86
C ILE A 98 -2.41 -5.71 -11.07
N PRO A 99 -1.95 -6.88 -11.50
CA PRO A 99 -2.06 -8.13 -10.77
C PRO A 99 -1.55 -8.02 -9.32
N ILE A 100 -2.10 -8.81 -8.41
CA ILE A 100 -1.82 -8.68 -6.97
C ILE A 100 -0.37 -9.02 -6.64
N ASP A 101 0.22 -9.98 -7.34
CA ASP A 101 1.61 -10.39 -7.25
C ASP A 101 2.59 -9.28 -7.66
N GLU A 102 2.33 -8.59 -8.77
CA GLU A 102 3.13 -7.44 -9.19
C GLU A 102 3.02 -6.27 -8.19
N ARG A 103 1.83 -6.10 -7.59
CA ARG A 103 1.62 -5.10 -6.53
C ARG A 103 2.38 -5.46 -5.27
N ALA A 104 2.39 -6.74 -4.89
CA ALA A 104 3.14 -7.24 -3.74
C ALA A 104 4.65 -7.03 -3.93
N GLU A 105 5.22 -7.41 -5.08
CA GLU A 105 6.62 -7.12 -5.41
C GLU A 105 6.92 -5.63 -5.28
N SER A 106 6.11 -4.80 -5.93
CA SER A 106 6.30 -3.34 -5.92
C SER A 106 6.25 -2.75 -4.51
N ALA A 107 5.36 -3.26 -3.65
CA ALA A 107 5.21 -2.81 -2.27
C ALA A 107 6.40 -3.25 -1.40
N VAL A 108 6.86 -4.49 -1.52
CA VAL A 108 8.04 -4.99 -0.80
C VAL A 108 9.27 -4.16 -1.18
N ILE A 109 9.52 -3.96 -2.46
CA ILE A 109 10.67 -3.17 -2.94
C ILE A 109 10.57 -1.71 -2.50
N ALA A 110 9.36 -1.13 -2.49
CA ALA A 110 9.15 0.22 -1.99
C ALA A 110 9.42 0.31 -0.48
N TRP A 111 8.85 -0.61 0.30
CA TRP A 111 9.06 -0.67 1.75
C TRP A 111 10.55 -0.82 2.09
N MET A 112 11.24 -1.76 1.47
CA MET A 112 12.68 -1.97 1.68
C MET A 112 13.49 -0.74 1.35
N ARG A 113 13.18 -0.04 0.24
CA ARG A 113 13.87 1.21 -0.12
C ARG A 113 13.78 2.25 0.99
N HIS A 114 12.62 2.41 1.61
CA HIS A 114 12.41 3.38 2.67
C HIS A 114 12.98 2.94 4.01
N GLN A 115 12.81 1.68 4.37
CA GLN A 115 13.13 1.20 5.71
C GLN A 115 14.56 0.65 5.85
N THR A 116 15.16 0.15 4.77
CA THR A 116 16.49 -0.49 4.83
C THR A 116 17.60 0.35 4.19
N THR A 117 17.28 1.55 3.71
CA THR A 117 18.27 2.45 3.07
C THR A 117 18.08 3.89 3.53
N ALA A 118 19.06 4.74 3.27
CA ALA A 118 18.98 6.17 3.55
C ALA A 118 18.16 6.96 2.49
N TYR A 119 17.27 6.32 1.72
CA TYR A 119 16.59 6.93 0.58
C TYR A 119 15.84 8.22 0.94
N ASP A 120 15.18 8.26 2.09
CA ASP A 120 14.38 9.41 2.50
C ASP A 120 15.22 10.64 2.85
N GLY A 121 16.47 10.42 3.27
CA GLY A 121 17.46 11.48 3.53
C GLY A 121 18.36 11.82 2.34
N MET A 122 18.20 11.12 1.20
CA MET A 122 19.07 11.36 0.02
C MET A 122 18.76 12.68 -0.66
N VAL A 123 19.77 13.49 -0.86
CA VAL A 123 19.73 14.66 -1.76
C VAL A 123 19.95 14.19 -3.18
N ILE A 124 18.88 14.02 -3.94
CA ILE A 124 18.93 13.58 -5.35
C ILE A 124 18.82 14.81 -6.25
N PRO A 125 19.81 15.04 -7.12
CA PRO A 125 19.79 16.17 -8.06
C PRO A 125 18.49 16.19 -8.89
N ARG A 126 17.97 17.40 -9.19
CA ARG A 126 16.75 17.60 -9.98
C ARG A 126 17.02 17.45 -11.50
N ILE A 127 17.78 16.42 -11.86
CA ILE A 127 18.09 16.08 -13.26
C ILE A 127 17.07 15.04 -13.72
N LYS A 128 16.58 15.18 -14.95
CA LYS A 128 15.59 14.25 -15.54
C LYS A 128 16.13 12.82 -15.53
N GLY A 129 15.38 11.91 -14.91
CA GLY A 129 15.73 10.49 -14.84
C GLY A 129 16.56 10.08 -13.63
N GLU A 130 17.23 10.99 -12.92
CA GLU A 130 18.11 10.67 -11.79
C GLU A 130 17.39 9.97 -10.65
N ARG A 131 16.21 10.43 -10.25
CA ARG A 131 15.38 9.73 -9.26
C ARG A 131 15.02 8.31 -9.69
N ARG A 132 14.76 8.08 -10.98
CA ARG A 132 14.48 6.74 -11.50
C ARG A 132 15.72 5.86 -11.44
N ARG A 133 16.89 6.39 -11.75
CA ARG A 133 18.19 5.70 -11.65
C ARG A 133 18.45 5.24 -10.21
N VAL A 134 18.32 6.15 -9.24
CA VAL A 134 18.53 5.86 -7.81
C VAL A 134 17.55 4.78 -7.34
N ARG A 135 16.26 4.91 -7.65
CA ARG A 135 15.23 3.91 -7.27
C ARG A 135 15.54 2.53 -7.85
N ARG A 136 16.01 2.45 -9.10
CA ARG A 136 16.39 1.19 -9.72
C ARG A 136 17.57 0.56 -9.01
N MET A 137 18.62 1.32 -8.76
CA MET A 137 19.78 0.86 -8.02
C MET A 137 19.42 0.30 -6.64
N LEU A 138 18.55 1.00 -5.90
CA LEU A 138 18.10 0.55 -4.58
C LEU A 138 17.19 -0.69 -4.68
N ALA A 139 16.38 -0.80 -5.73
CA ALA A 139 15.57 -2.00 -5.99
C ALA A 139 16.44 -3.23 -6.23
N GLU A 140 17.50 -3.11 -7.04
CA GLU A 140 18.44 -4.22 -7.26
C GLU A 140 19.14 -4.63 -5.96
N ARG A 141 19.56 -3.67 -5.14
CA ARG A 141 20.13 -3.95 -3.82
C ARG A 141 19.14 -4.69 -2.92
N SER A 142 17.87 -4.30 -2.93
CA SER A 142 16.81 -4.99 -2.18
C SER A 142 16.62 -6.42 -2.69
N LYS A 143 16.54 -6.62 -4.01
CA LYS A 143 16.42 -7.95 -4.63
C LYS A 143 17.59 -8.88 -4.28
N LEU A 144 18.81 -8.35 -4.28
CA LEU A 144 20.00 -9.10 -3.86
C LEU A 144 19.92 -9.54 -2.39
N LEU A 145 19.43 -8.68 -1.49
CA LEU A 145 19.25 -9.04 -0.09
C LEU A 145 18.17 -10.11 0.07
N LEU A 146 17.02 -9.98 -0.59
CA LEU A 146 15.94 -10.98 -0.55
C LEU A 146 16.41 -12.34 -1.11
N SER A 147 17.19 -12.34 -2.20
CA SER A 147 17.69 -13.58 -2.80
C SER A 147 18.59 -14.40 -1.86
N ARG A 148 19.31 -13.76 -0.93
CA ARG A 148 20.07 -14.46 0.10
C ARG A 148 19.16 -15.23 1.05
N TYR A 149 18.09 -14.62 1.52
CA TYR A 149 17.09 -15.28 2.37
C TYR A 149 16.38 -16.44 1.66
N ARG A 150 16.11 -16.31 0.36
CA ARG A 150 15.56 -17.40 -0.47
C ARG A 150 16.48 -18.61 -0.56
N ARG A 151 17.81 -18.37 -0.60
CA ARG A 151 18.82 -19.45 -0.63
C ARG A 151 19.20 -19.98 0.76
N GLY A 152 18.56 -19.49 1.81
CA GLY A 152 18.91 -19.89 3.16
C GLY A 152 20.23 -19.31 3.70
N GLU A 153 20.75 -18.26 3.05
CA GLU A 153 21.99 -17.58 3.45
C GLU A 153 21.68 -16.47 4.45
N ALA A 154 21.92 -16.68 5.74
CA ALA A 154 21.80 -15.62 6.73
C ALA A 154 22.83 -14.51 6.47
N PRO A 155 22.42 -13.23 6.41
CA PRO A 155 23.37 -12.13 6.55
C PRO A 155 24.05 -12.22 7.92
N GLN A 156 25.27 -11.69 8.04
CA GLN A 156 25.98 -11.65 9.32
C GLN A 156 25.09 -11.07 10.43
N GLU A 157 25.02 -11.77 11.57
CA GLU A 157 24.24 -11.31 12.74
C GLU A 157 24.61 -9.88 13.12
N GLY A 158 23.60 -9.08 13.45
CA GLY A 158 23.75 -7.67 13.87
C GLY A 158 24.02 -6.65 12.74
N ARG A 159 24.18 -7.07 11.48
CA ARG A 159 24.47 -6.18 10.34
C ARG A 159 23.43 -6.20 9.22
N CYS A 160 22.33 -6.93 9.39
CA CYS A 160 21.31 -6.99 8.35
C CYS A 160 20.35 -5.81 8.44
N PRO A 161 20.30 -4.92 7.42
CA PRO A 161 19.42 -3.77 7.44
C PRO A 161 17.93 -4.16 7.49
N LEU A 162 17.55 -5.33 6.96
CA LEU A 162 16.17 -5.83 7.02
C LEU A 162 15.79 -6.20 8.46
N VAL A 163 16.65 -6.94 9.16
CA VAL A 163 16.41 -7.32 10.56
C VAL A 163 16.33 -6.07 11.44
N SER A 164 17.27 -5.14 11.27
CA SER A 164 17.26 -3.87 12.00
C SER A 164 15.99 -3.05 11.78
N ALA A 165 15.50 -2.97 10.53
CA ALA A 165 14.28 -2.24 10.19
C ALA A 165 12.99 -2.88 10.76
N LEU A 166 13.01 -4.18 11.05
CA LEU A 166 11.88 -4.89 11.65
C LEU A 166 11.97 -4.98 13.19
N SER A 167 13.06 -4.52 13.80
CA SER A 167 13.25 -4.57 15.26
C SER A 167 12.91 -3.26 15.96
N GLY A 168 12.72 -2.17 15.23
CA GLY A 168 12.27 -0.86 15.72
C GLY A 168 10.78 -0.71 15.62
#